data_dd3e2600f4a0038b74cab03a5a94f32b
#
_entry.id   dd3e2600f4a0038b74cab03a5a94f32b
#
_cell.length_a   1.000
_cell.length_b   1.000
_cell.length_c   1.000
_cell.angle_alpha   90.00
_cell.angle_beta   90.00
_cell.angle_gamma   90.00
#
_symmetry.space_group_name_H-M   'P 1'
#
loop_
_entity.id
_entity.type
_entity.pdbx_description
1 polymer ?
#
loop_
_entity_poly.entity_id
_entity_poly.type
_entity_poly.pdbx_seq_one_letter_code
_entity_poly.pdbx_strand_id
1 'polypeptide(L)'
;MKKILSILCAAMLVFGLTACGDTSSVSDTQEVSEESTEQVIYEDEYIKATYLGVADTIMTVSLENKSDEEITVLPMDSSIDGTMKQFTSGTLATIQPGKTFNQGWILGTVPTKEIEFSMSICGKDMSELVRTDSLKIEVK
;
A
#
# COMPACT_ATOMS: atom_id res chain seq x y z
N MET A 1 29.97 -31.03 2.95
CA MET A 1 31.23 -30.85 2.16
C MET A 1 31.04 -29.73 1.16
N LYS A 2 31.81 -28.66 1.35
CA LYS A 2 32.49 -27.81 0.35
C LYS A 2 31.58 -27.20 -0.76
N LYS A 3 31.59 -25.93 -1.09
CA LYS A 3 32.61 -24.86 -0.97
C LYS A 3 31.97 -23.51 -1.15
N ILE A 4 32.40 -22.59 -0.32
CA ILE A 4 32.33 -21.13 -0.45
C ILE A 4 33.06 -20.72 -1.73
N LEU A 5 32.49 -19.81 -2.52
CA LEU A 5 33.30 -19.01 -3.43
C LEU A 5 32.86 -17.53 -3.33
N SER A 6 33.68 -16.83 -2.60
CA SER A 6 33.78 -15.39 -2.51
C SER A 6 34.40 -14.87 -3.81
N ILE A 7 33.77 -13.87 -4.45
CA ILE A 7 34.48 -13.04 -5.43
C ILE A 7 34.23 -11.58 -5.07
N LEU A 8 35.29 -11.05 -4.51
CA LEU A 8 35.60 -9.64 -4.32
C LEU A 8 36.10 -9.10 -5.67
N CYS A 9 35.54 -8.04 -6.18
CA CYS A 9 36.22 -7.21 -7.19
C CYS A 9 36.09 -5.73 -6.89
N ALA A 10 37.28 -5.19 -6.69
CA ALA A 10 37.58 -3.83 -6.28
C ALA A 10 37.47 -2.80 -7.42
N ALA A 11 37.11 -1.60 -7.00
CA ALA A 11 37.56 -0.27 -7.41
C ALA A 11 38.11 -0.04 -8.83
N MET A 12 37.55 0.94 -9.53
CA MET A 12 38.34 1.93 -10.28
C MET A 12 37.68 3.31 -10.24
N LEU A 13 38.36 4.18 -9.54
CA LEU A 13 38.27 5.63 -9.63
C LEU A 13 38.84 6.07 -10.98
N VAL A 14 38.09 6.87 -11.73
CA VAL A 14 38.67 7.72 -12.75
C VAL A 14 38.19 9.16 -12.52
N PHE A 15 39.12 9.99 -12.10
CA PHE A 15 39.03 11.43 -12.10
C PHE A 15 39.03 11.93 -13.54
N GLY A 16 38.12 12.82 -13.86
CA GLY A 16 38.13 13.62 -15.09
C GLY A 16 37.55 14.99 -14.83
N LEU A 17 38.40 15.94 -14.42
CA LEU A 17 38.12 17.38 -14.43
C LEU A 17 38.22 17.88 -15.86
N THR A 18 37.19 18.53 -16.39
CA THR A 18 37.33 19.65 -17.33
C THR A 18 36.20 20.63 -17.11
N ALA A 19 36.64 21.88 -16.95
CA ALA A 19 35.85 23.05 -16.65
C ALA A 19 35.25 23.70 -17.91
N CYS A 20 34.27 24.55 -17.65
CA CYS A 20 33.78 25.71 -18.41
C CYS A 20 32.65 25.50 -19.41
N GLY A 21 31.57 26.22 -19.13
CA GLY A 21 30.55 26.63 -20.10
C GLY A 21 29.23 27.01 -19.46
N ASP A 22 29.06 28.30 -19.17
CA ASP A 22 27.78 28.93 -18.76
C ASP A 22 26.56 28.42 -19.55
N THR A 23 25.48 28.13 -18.87
CA THR A 23 24.14 28.74 -19.06
C THR A 23 23.10 28.06 -18.18
N SER A 24 22.46 28.87 -17.36
CA SER A 24 21.25 28.66 -16.53
C SER A 24 20.24 27.64 -17.07
N SER A 25 19.95 26.64 -16.26
CA SER A 25 18.64 26.01 -16.07
C SER A 25 18.68 25.21 -14.79
N VAL A 26 18.37 25.84 -13.70
CA VAL A 26 18.10 25.17 -12.43
C VAL A 26 16.72 24.54 -12.58
N SER A 27 16.70 23.30 -12.99
CA SER A 27 15.57 22.40 -12.74
C SER A 27 15.81 21.80 -11.37
N ASP A 28 15.31 22.47 -10.36
CA ASP A 28 15.21 21.98 -9.02
C ASP A 28 14.14 20.87 -9.03
N THR A 29 14.55 19.67 -9.41
CA THR A 29 13.77 18.48 -9.15
C THR A 29 14.01 18.16 -7.69
N GLN A 30 13.20 18.75 -6.80
CA GLN A 30 13.04 18.22 -5.47
C GLN A 30 12.55 16.77 -5.64
N GLU A 31 13.45 15.83 -5.47
CA GLU A 31 13.10 14.50 -5.01
C GLU A 31 12.41 14.69 -3.67
N VAL A 32 11.08 14.76 -3.72
CA VAL A 32 10.26 14.52 -2.56
C VAL A 32 10.53 13.05 -2.23
N SER A 33 11.36 12.81 -1.24
CA SER A 33 11.48 11.53 -0.58
C SER A 33 10.11 11.27 0.03
N GLU A 34 9.23 10.63 -0.72
CA GLU A 34 8.03 10.02 -0.17
C GLU A 34 8.52 8.92 0.77
N GLU A 35 8.52 9.22 2.05
CA GLU A 35 8.68 8.23 3.09
C GLU A 35 7.58 7.20 2.87
N SER A 36 7.93 6.02 2.35
CA SER A 36 7.01 4.94 2.08
C SER A 36 6.30 4.59 3.37
N THR A 37 5.03 4.97 3.46
CA THR A 37 4.17 4.68 4.62
C THR A 37 3.54 3.28 4.53
N GLU A 38 4.10 2.41 3.69
CA GLU A 38 3.61 1.04 3.51
C GLU A 38 3.63 0.27 4.82
N GLN A 39 2.45 -0.16 5.25
CA GLN A 39 2.28 -0.94 6.47
C GLN A 39 1.35 -2.12 6.21
N VAL A 40 1.82 -3.34 6.51
CA VAL A 40 0.93 -4.51 6.54
C VAL A 40 -0.05 -4.32 7.70
N ILE A 41 -1.34 -4.22 7.38
CA ILE A 41 -2.41 -3.97 8.35
C ILE A 41 -3.18 -5.23 8.71
N TYR A 42 -3.16 -6.25 7.84
CA TYR A 42 -3.77 -7.54 8.07
C TYR A 42 -3.15 -8.62 7.19
N GLU A 43 -3.02 -9.83 7.73
CA GLU A 43 -2.60 -11.00 6.97
C GLU A 43 -3.15 -12.28 7.60
N ASP A 44 -3.76 -13.13 6.76
CA ASP A 44 -4.23 -14.46 7.12
C ASP A 44 -4.01 -15.46 5.97
N GLU A 45 -4.75 -16.57 5.96
CA GLU A 45 -4.67 -17.58 4.91
C GLU A 45 -5.34 -17.15 3.59
N TYR A 46 -6.27 -16.18 3.63
CA TYR A 46 -7.01 -15.70 2.46
C TYR A 46 -6.36 -14.48 1.82
N ILE A 47 -5.86 -13.56 2.63
CA ILE A 47 -5.45 -12.24 2.14
C ILE A 47 -4.26 -11.67 2.91
N LYS A 48 -3.47 -10.84 2.23
CA LYS A 48 -2.57 -9.88 2.83
C LYS A 48 -2.97 -8.47 2.41
N ALA A 49 -3.21 -7.61 3.38
CA ALA A 49 -3.59 -6.22 3.17
C ALA A 49 -2.47 -5.29 3.66
N THR A 50 -2.02 -4.42 2.76
CA THR A 50 -0.96 -3.44 3.03
C THR A 50 -1.50 -2.03 2.79
N TYR A 51 -1.48 -1.21 3.82
CA TYR A 51 -1.80 0.22 3.70
C TYR A 51 -0.70 0.93 2.92
N LEU A 52 -1.07 1.68 1.88
CA LEU A 52 -0.14 2.41 1.03
C LEU A 52 -0.17 3.93 1.26
N GLY A 53 -1.19 4.43 1.93
CA GLY A 53 -1.32 5.84 2.25
C GLY A 53 -2.70 6.42 1.96
N VAL A 54 -2.84 7.71 2.24
CA VAL A 54 -4.02 8.52 1.90
C VAL A 54 -3.57 9.69 1.04
N ALA A 55 -4.26 9.87 -0.07
CA ALA A 55 -4.15 11.06 -0.90
C ALA A 55 -5.50 11.76 -0.91
N ASP A 56 -5.55 12.98 -0.40
CA ASP A 56 -6.79 13.74 -0.18
C ASP A 56 -7.80 12.94 0.66
N THR A 57 -8.85 12.45 0.03
CA THR A 57 -9.91 11.66 0.68
C THR A 57 -9.92 10.20 0.23
N ILE A 58 -8.86 9.73 -0.40
CA ILE A 58 -8.77 8.35 -0.90
C ILE A 58 -7.66 7.62 -0.15
N MET A 59 -8.04 6.58 0.58
CA MET A 59 -7.11 5.63 1.17
C MET A 59 -6.84 4.51 0.18
N THR A 60 -5.57 4.19 -0.05
CA THR A 60 -5.16 3.08 -0.90
C THR A 60 -4.64 1.92 -0.07
N VAL A 61 -5.18 0.74 -0.33
CA VAL A 61 -4.75 -0.52 0.29
C VAL A 61 -4.41 -1.52 -0.80
N SER A 62 -3.23 -2.10 -0.72
CA SER A 62 -2.82 -3.21 -1.57
C SER A 62 -3.36 -4.51 -0.98
N LEU A 63 -4.13 -5.24 -1.77
CA LEU A 63 -4.82 -6.47 -1.38
C LEU A 63 -4.25 -7.63 -2.22
N GLU A 64 -3.51 -8.53 -1.60
CA GLU A 64 -3.00 -9.74 -2.23
C GLU A 64 -3.88 -10.93 -1.86
N ASN A 65 -4.46 -11.59 -2.86
CA ASN A 65 -5.25 -12.81 -2.66
C ASN A 65 -4.31 -14.01 -2.51
N LYS A 66 -4.25 -14.57 -1.31
CA LYS A 66 -3.44 -15.75 -0.97
C LYS A 66 -4.22 -17.06 -1.11
N SER A 67 -5.52 -16.98 -1.30
CA SER A 67 -6.40 -18.14 -1.47
C SER A 67 -6.37 -18.71 -2.88
N ASP A 68 -6.98 -19.83 -3.08
CA ASP A 68 -7.16 -20.49 -4.39
C ASP A 68 -8.50 -20.14 -5.08
N GLU A 69 -9.28 -19.23 -4.47
CA GLU A 69 -10.55 -18.74 -4.99
C GLU A 69 -10.50 -17.24 -5.30
N GLU A 70 -11.43 -16.78 -6.14
CA GLU A 70 -11.65 -15.35 -6.34
C GLU A 70 -12.22 -14.71 -5.07
N ILE A 71 -11.68 -13.58 -4.65
CA ILE A 71 -12.16 -12.84 -3.48
C ILE A 71 -12.52 -11.40 -3.81
N THR A 72 -13.43 -10.85 -3.01
CA THR A 72 -13.80 -9.44 -3.00
C THR A 72 -13.69 -8.93 -1.58
N VAL A 73 -13.13 -7.72 -1.40
CA VAL A 73 -12.91 -7.12 -0.08
C VAL A 73 -13.74 -5.85 0.08
N LEU A 74 -14.51 -5.81 1.15
CA LEU A 74 -15.39 -4.70 1.50
C LEU A 74 -14.92 -4.04 2.79
N PRO A 75 -14.80 -2.70 2.84
CA PRO A 75 -14.59 -1.98 4.10
C PRO A 75 -15.93 -1.95 4.89
N MET A 76 -15.83 -2.23 6.18
CA MET A 76 -16.96 -2.30 7.09
C MET A 76 -16.66 -1.51 8.36
N ASP A 77 -17.70 -1.16 9.10
CA ASP A 77 -17.60 -0.58 10.46
C ASP A 77 -16.53 0.52 10.59
N SER A 78 -16.56 1.47 9.65
CA SER A 78 -15.47 2.44 9.47
C SER A 78 -15.71 3.74 10.21
N SER A 79 -14.62 4.36 10.68
CA SER A 79 -14.60 5.67 11.30
C SER A 79 -13.32 6.45 10.95
N ILE A 80 -13.41 7.77 11.03
CA ILE A 80 -12.30 8.70 10.83
C ILE A 80 -12.26 9.65 12.01
N ASP A 81 -11.12 9.75 12.65
CA ASP A 81 -10.89 10.61 13.82
C ASP A 81 -11.98 10.42 14.91
N GLY A 82 -12.40 9.15 15.10
CA GLY A 82 -13.42 8.76 16.07
C GLY A 82 -14.87 9.00 15.61
N THR A 83 -15.10 9.49 14.39
CA THR A 83 -16.44 9.70 13.85
C THR A 83 -16.79 8.61 12.83
N MET A 84 -17.91 7.92 13.01
CA MET A 84 -18.38 6.92 12.06
C MET A 84 -18.55 7.51 10.66
N LYS A 85 -17.93 6.85 9.70
CA LYS A 85 -17.98 7.20 8.28
C LYS A 85 -18.04 5.94 7.45
N GLN A 86 -18.99 5.85 6.54
CA GLN A 86 -19.02 4.74 5.61
C GLN A 86 -18.03 4.99 4.47
N PHE A 87 -17.04 4.10 4.33
CA PHE A 87 -16.14 4.14 3.19
C PHE A 87 -16.85 3.59 1.95
N THR A 88 -16.57 4.18 0.81
CA THR A 88 -17.12 3.71 -0.46
C THR A 88 -16.00 3.32 -1.40
N SER A 89 -16.23 2.26 -2.17
CA SER A 89 -15.33 1.84 -3.24
C SER A 89 -15.85 2.40 -4.56
N GLY A 90 -15.00 3.06 -5.32
CA GLY A 90 -15.35 3.50 -6.67
C GLY A 90 -15.60 2.33 -7.62
N THR A 91 -14.86 1.24 -7.41
CA THR A 91 -15.00 -0.03 -8.13
C THR A 91 -14.87 -1.17 -7.14
N LEU A 92 -15.81 -2.10 -7.19
CA LEU A 92 -15.72 -3.35 -6.46
C LEU A 92 -14.90 -4.33 -7.31
N ALA A 93 -13.68 -4.60 -6.88
CA ALA A 93 -12.78 -5.48 -7.61
C ALA A 93 -12.87 -6.91 -7.10
N THR A 94 -12.93 -7.85 -8.04
CA THR A 94 -12.71 -9.27 -7.78
C THR A 94 -11.23 -9.58 -8.01
N ILE A 95 -10.56 -10.12 -7.00
CA ILE A 95 -9.13 -10.40 -7.02
C ILE A 95 -8.93 -11.89 -7.29
N GLN A 96 -8.28 -12.21 -8.40
CA GLN A 96 -7.97 -13.59 -8.79
C GLN A 96 -6.95 -14.23 -7.84
N PRO A 97 -6.94 -15.56 -7.68
CA PRO A 97 -5.93 -16.28 -6.89
C PRO A 97 -4.50 -15.85 -7.20
N GLY A 98 -3.71 -15.57 -6.17
CA GLY A 98 -2.31 -15.17 -6.28
C GLY A 98 -2.07 -13.82 -6.94
N LYS A 99 -3.12 -12.98 -7.11
CA LYS A 99 -3.00 -11.63 -7.67
C LYS A 99 -3.14 -10.56 -6.59
N THR A 100 -2.57 -9.41 -6.89
CA THR A 100 -2.63 -8.22 -6.04
C THR A 100 -3.43 -7.14 -6.74
N PHE A 101 -4.27 -6.43 -5.99
CA PHE A 101 -5.04 -5.29 -6.46
C PHE A 101 -4.92 -4.12 -5.48
N ASN A 102 -4.60 -2.94 -5.99
CA ASN A 102 -4.57 -1.72 -5.20
C ASN A 102 -5.97 -1.09 -5.18
N GLN A 103 -6.65 -1.26 -4.06
CA GLN A 103 -8.01 -0.79 -3.86
C GLN A 103 -8.00 0.62 -3.28
N GLY A 104 -8.67 1.55 -3.95
CA GLY A 104 -8.97 2.88 -3.43
C GLY A 104 -10.30 2.88 -2.68
N TRP A 105 -10.30 3.35 -1.43
CA TRP A 105 -11.51 3.60 -0.65
C TRP A 105 -11.69 5.09 -0.41
N ILE A 106 -12.87 5.60 -0.78
CA ILE A 106 -13.23 7.00 -0.61
C ILE A 106 -13.70 7.21 0.83
N LEU A 107 -12.95 8.00 1.58
CA LEU A 107 -13.19 8.28 2.99
C LEU A 107 -14.26 9.37 3.22
N GLY A 108 -14.45 10.23 2.22
CA GLY A 108 -15.38 11.35 2.29
C GLY A 108 -14.93 12.54 3.16
N THR A 109 -13.78 12.42 3.81
CA THR A 109 -13.10 13.49 4.56
C THR A 109 -11.62 13.18 4.66
N VAL A 110 -10.79 14.21 4.85
CA VAL A 110 -9.35 14.04 5.08
C VAL A 110 -9.14 13.62 6.54
N PRO A 111 -8.52 12.45 6.79
CA PRO A 111 -8.21 12.04 8.16
C PRO A 111 -7.07 12.89 8.73
N THR A 112 -7.11 13.18 10.02
CA THR A 112 -6.10 14.00 10.71
C THR A 112 -5.39 13.28 11.85
N LYS A 113 -5.97 12.18 12.35
CA LYS A 113 -5.42 11.42 13.47
C LYS A 113 -5.40 9.93 13.18
N GLU A 114 -6.55 9.36 12.86
CA GLU A 114 -6.70 7.93 12.75
C GLU A 114 -7.80 7.52 11.78
N ILE A 115 -7.62 6.36 11.18
CA ILE A 115 -8.61 5.66 10.37
C ILE A 115 -8.84 4.31 11.03
N GLU A 116 -10.09 3.96 11.28
CA GLU A 116 -10.47 2.68 11.87
C GLU A 116 -11.54 2.02 11.00
N PHE A 117 -11.38 0.73 10.71
CA PHE A 117 -12.31 -0.04 9.91
C PHE A 117 -12.08 -1.54 10.10
N SER A 118 -13.06 -2.34 9.74
CA SER A 118 -12.89 -3.78 9.53
C SER A 118 -13.00 -4.11 8.04
N MET A 119 -12.58 -5.30 7.64
CA MET A 119 -12.75 -5.80 6.28
C MET A 119 -13.58 -7.06 6.30
N SER A 120 -14.53 -7.15 5.37
CA SER A 120 -15.21 -8.39 5.02
C SER A 120 -14.59 -8.94 3.75
N ILE A 121 -14.02 -10.14 3.82
CA ILE A 121 -13.46 -10.86 2.70
C ILE A 121 -14.52 -11.84 2.23
N CYS A 122 -14.98 -11.67 1.01
CA CYS A 122 -16.07 -12.46 0.42
C CYS A 122 -15.53 -13.33 -0.72
N GLY A 123 -16.05 -14.54 -0.84
CA GLY A 123 -15.82 -15.41 -1.97
C GLY A 123 -16.59 -14.99 -3.22
N LYS A 124 -16.50 -15.80 -4.26
CA LYS A 124 -17.10 -15.56 -5.58
C LYS A 124 -18.61 -15.32 -5.56
N ASP A 125 -19.31 -15.96 -4.65
CA ASP A 125 -20.77 -15.84 -4.47
C ASP A 125 -21.17 -14.73 -3.49
N MET A 126 -20.21 -13.87 -3.11
CA MET A 126 -20.38 -12.83 -2.10
C MET A 126 -20.68 -13.35 -0.69
N SER A 127 -20.47 -14.64 -0.44
CA SER A 127 -20.49 -15.18 0.92
C SER A 127 -19.28 -14.70 1.69
N GLU A 128 -19.49 -14.22 2.91
CA GLU A 128 -18.38 -13.80 3.79
C GLU A 128 -17.57 -15.02 4.21
N LEU A 129 -16.29 -15.04 3.84
CA LEU A 129 -15.33 -16.06 4.24
C LEU A 129 -14.73 -15.72 5.60
N VAL A 130 -14.34 -14.46 5.76
CA VAL A 130 -13.77 -13.96 7.00
C VAL A 130 -14.10 -12.47 7.17
N ARG A 131 -14.26 -12.04 8.42
CA ARG A 131 -14.31 -10.63 8.80
C ARG A 131 -13.17 -10.35 9.77
N THR A 132 -12.39 -9.30 9.50
CA THR A 132 -11.32 -8.89 10.41
C THR A 132 -11.90 -8.24 11.66
N ASP A 133 -11.12 -8.26 12.74
CA ASP A 133 -11.34 -7.32 13.83
C ASP A 133 -11.13 -5.88 13.33
N SER A 134 -11.40 -4.89 14.18
CA SER A 134 -11.15 -3.50 13.88
C SER A 134 -9.66 -3.25 13.66
N LEU A 135 -9.32 -2.68 12.51
CA LEU A 135 -7.98 -2.29 12.10
C LEU A 135 -7.83 -0.79 12.31
N LYS A 136 -6.72 -0.38 12.90
CA LYS A 136 -6.45 1.02 13.19
C LYS A 136 -5.17 1.48 12.52
N ILE A 137 -5.26 2.60 11.80
CA ILE A 137 -4.14 3.26 11.13
C ILE A 137 -4.00 4.66 11.72
N GLU A 138 -2.84 4.97 12.25
CA GLU A 138 -2.50 6.33 12.66
C GLU A 138 -2.00 7.13 11.47
N VAL A 139 -2.63 8.29 11.24
CA VAL A 139 -2.25 9.21 10.16
C VAL A 139 -1.21 10.18 10.71
N LYS A 140 -0.06 10.27 10.05
CA LYS A 140 1.05 11.15 10.41
C LYS A 140 1.04 12.43 9.57
#